data_0d1f22ebec8792c511ce3df863b6fef5
#
_entry.id   0d1f22ebec8792c511ce3df863b6fef5
#
_cell.length_a   1.000
_cell.length_b   1.000
_cell.length_c   1.000
_cell.angle_alpha   90.00
_cell.angle_beta   90.00
_cell.angle_gamma   90.00
#
_symmetry.space_group_name_H-M   'P 1'
#
loop_
_entity.id
_entity.type
_entity.pdbx_description
1 polymer ?
#
loop_
_entity_poly.entity_id
_entity_poly.type
_entity_poly.pdbx_seq_one_letter_code
_entity_poly.pdbx_strand_id
1 'polypeptide(L)'
;MENEAAVFKVLADPTRLRLMVLLSIQGETCVCKLAEALNAPDFKISRHLGIMRSAGLVEARREGTWMHYKLSDARSKLEKCLQQCFGECLATHTTVKADLKRLSKANCK
;
A
#
# COMPACT_ATOMS: atom_id res chain seq x y z
N MET A 1 0.20 -15.36 -17.94
CA MET A 1 1.41 -15.28 -17.08
C MET A 1 2.01 -13.88 -17.02
N GLU A 2 1.78 -13.08 -18.03
CA GLU A 2 2.28 -11.70 -18.07
C GLU A 2 1.68 -10.81 -16.98
N ASN A 3 0.38 -10.98 -16.70
CA ASN A 3 -0.30 -10.22 -15.66
C ASN A 3 0.27 -10.55 -14.28
N GLU A 4 0.53 -11.81 -14.00
CA GLU A 4 1.10 -12.25 -12.74
C GLU A 4 2.52 -11.70 -12.58
N ALA A 5 3.32 -11.79 -13.63
CA ALA A 5 4.69 -11.27 -13.64
C ALA A 5 4.69 -9.76 -13.40
N ALA A 6 3.73 -9.03 -13.98
CA ALA A 6 3.61 -7.58 -13.80
C ALA A 6 3.32 -7.24 -12.34
N VAL A 7 2.47 -8.00 -11.67
CA VAL A 7 2.18 -7.81 -10.25
C VAL A 7 3.46 -7.96 -9.41
N PHE A 8 4.20 -9.04 -9.64
CA PHE A 8 5.45 -9.27 -8.89
C PHE A 8 6.49 -8.20 -9.18
N LYS A 9 6.56 -7.73 -10.42
CA LYS A 9 7.50 -6.66 -10.79
C LYS A 9 7.20 -5.37 -10.04
N VAL A 10 5.93 -5.00 -9.92
CA VAL A 10 5.53 -3.81 -9.16
C VAL A 10 5.87 -3.99 -7.70
N LEU A 11 5.61 -5.16 -7.12
CA LEU A 11 5.83 -5.43 -5.70
C LEU A 11 7.31 -5.71 -5.35
N ALA A 12 8.19 -5.81 -6.33
CA ALA A 12 9.61 -6.04 -6.09
C ALA A 12 10.36 -4.79 -5.62
N ASP A 13 9.66 -3.70 -5.36
CA ASP A 13 10.21 -2.49 -4.79
C ASP A 13 9.88 -2.42 -3.29
N PRO A 14 10.86 -2.17 -2.41
CA PRO A 14 10.60 -2.15 -0.95
C PRO A 14 9.52 -1.18 -0.52
N THR A 15 9.47 0.02 -1.10
CA THR A 15 8.46 1.02 -0.75
C THR A 15 7.06 0.55 -1.14
N ARG A 16 6.92 0.03 -2.35
CA ARG A 16 5.61 -0.47 -2.81
C ARG A 16 5.17 -1.69 -2.03
N LEU A 17 6.10 -2.56 -1.69
CA LEU A 17 5.78 -3.72 -0.85
C LEU A 17 5.27 -3.27 0.52
N ARG A 18 5.93 -2.31 1.15
CA ARG A 18 5.49 -1.76 2.43
C ARG A 18 4.10 -1.14 2.34
N LEU A 19 3.83 -0.38 1.28
CA LEU A 19 2.50 0.20 1.06
C LEU A 19 1.43 -0.88 0.92
N MET A 20 1.73 -1.93 0.17
CA MET A 20 0.80 -3.05 0.00
C MET A 20 0.44 -3.68 1.34
N VAL A 21 1.45 -3.92 2.17
CA VAL A 21 1.26 -4.51 3.50
C VAL A 21 0.43 -3.59 4.39
N LEU A 22 0.75 -2.32 4.44
CA LEU A 22 0.00 -1.36 5.27
C LEU A 22 -1.46 -1.29 4.86
N LEU A 23 -1.72 -1.22 3.56
CA LEU A 23 -3.10 -1.16 3.07
C LEU A 23 -3.86 -2.45 3.34
N SER A 24 -3.18 -3.60 3.30
CA SER A 24 -3.83 -4.88 3.63
C SER A 24 -4.22 -4.97 5.10
N ILE A 25 -3.46 -4.35 5.98
CA ILE A 25 -3.72 -4.37 7.43
C ILE A 25 -4.69 -3.27 7.83
N GLN A 26 -4.45 -2.05 7.35
CA GLN A 26 -5.18 -0.86 7.81
C GLN A 26 -6.46 -0.60 7.03
N GLY A 27 -6.53 -1.04 5.77
CA GLY A 27 -7.62 -0.66 4.88
C GLY A 27 -7.38 0.71 4.25
N GLU A 28 -8.43 1.37 3.79
CA GLU A 28 -8.33 2.66 3.10
C GLU A 28 -7.59 3.67 3.95
N THR A 29 -6.58 4.32 3.37
CA THR A 29 -5.71 5.26 4.09
C THR A 29 -5.34 6.43 3.18
N CYS A 30 -5.28 7.62 3.78
CA CYS A 30 -4.87 8.85 3.10
C CYS A 30 -3.37 8.81 2.78
N VAL A 31 -3.01 9.36 1.61
CA VAL A 31 -1.60 9.47 1.19
C VAL A 31 -0.73 10.11 2.27
N CYS A 32 -1.21 11.17 2.90
CA CYS A 32 -0.45 11.89 3.92
C CYS A 32 -0.09 10.98 5.11
N LYS A 33 -1.01 10.12 5.53
CA LYS A 33 -0.73 9.18 6.61
C LYS A 33 0.25 8.09 6.18
N LEU A 34 0.12 7.62 4.94
CA LEU A 34 1.06 6.64 4.39
C LEU A 34 2.46 7.23 4.29
N ALA A 35 2.57 8.49 3.87
CA ALA A 35 3.85 9.18 3.78
C ALA A 35 4.51 9.30 5.16
N GLU A 36 3.74 9.66 6.19
CA GLU A 36 4.26 9.69 7.56
C GLU A 36 4.68 8.31 8.03
N ALA A 37 3.88 7.29 7.73
CA ALA A 37 4.19 5.91 8.14
C ALA A 37 5.52 5.44 7.53
N LEU A 38 5.78 5.81 6.28
CA LEU A 38 7.01 5.41 5.59
C LEU A 38 8.15 6.41 5.77
N ASN A 39 7.90 7.50 6.47
CA ASN A 39 8.87 8.57 6.68
C ASN A 39 9.44 9.06 5.35
N ALA A 40 8.54 9.38 4.42
CA ALA A 40 8.88 9.80 3.07
C ALA A 40 7.98 10.95 2.62
N PRO A 41 8.42 11.76 1.64
CA PRO A 41 7.60 12.88 1.15
C PRO A 41 6.33 12.39 0.43
N ASP A 42 5.26 13.17 0.52
CA ASP A 42 3.98 12.85 -0.10
C ASP A 42 4.12 12.58 -1.61
N PHE A 43 4.90 13.39 -2.32
CA PHE A 43 5.04 13.23 -3.77
C PHE A 43 5.66 11.88 -4.16
N LYS A 44 6.59 11.40 -3.34
CA LYS A 44 7.23 10.10 -3.58
C LYS A 44 6.24 8.95 -3.37
N ILE A 45 5.48 9.02 -2.29
CA ILE A 45 4.47 8.02 -1.99
C ILE A 45 3.36 8.04 -3.05
N SER A 46 2.89 9.22 -3.44
CA SER A 46 1.90 9.37 -4.51
C SER A 46 2.37 8.74 -5.81
N ARG A 47 3.65 8.91 -6.16
CA ARG A 47 4.20 8.32 -7.37
C ARG A 47 4.18 6.78 -7.31
N HIS A 48 4.58 6.20 -6.19
CA HIS A 48 4.54 4.75 -5.99
C HIS A 48 3.11 4.22 -6.04
N LEU A 49 2.18 4.91 -5.39
CA LEU A 49 0.76 4.53 -5.41
C LEU A 49 0.19 4.63 -6.83
N GLY A 50 0.62 5.62 -7.61
CA GLY A 50 0.22 5.74 -9.01
C GLY A 50 0.66 4.54 -9.84
N ILE A 51 1.88 4.06 -9.63
CA ILE A 51 2.38 2.85 -10.29
C ILE A 51 1.55 1.63 -9.89
N MET A 52 1.23 1.49 -8.59
CA MET A 52 0.42 0.40 -8.09
C MET A 52 -1.01 0.48 -8.65
N ARG A 53 -1.55 1.67 -8.77
CA ARG A 53 -2.88 1.90 -9.34
C ARG A 53 -2.92 1.50 -10.82
N SER A 54 -1.91 1.88 -11.59
CA SER A 54 -1.81 1.50 -13.00
C SER A 54 -1.72 -0.01 -13.19
N ALA A 55 -1.14 -0.71 -12.22
CA ALA A 55 -1.07 -2.17 -12.24
C ALA A 55 -2.35 -2.82 -11.71
N GLY A 56 -3.33 -2.04 -11.28
CA GLY A 56 -4.60 -2.56 -10.78
C GLY A 56 -4.57 -3.08 -9.35
N LEU A 57 -3.53 -2.76 -8.59
CA LEU A 57 -3.38 -3.28 -7.23
C LEU A 57 -4.07 -2.42 -6.17
N VAL A 58 -4.24 -1.13 -6.44
CA VAL A 58 -4.90 -0.19 -5.54
C VAL A 58 -5.89 0.67 -6.29
N GLU A 59 -6.85 1.21 -5.55
CA GLU A 59 -7.84 2.18 -6.04
C GLU A 59 -7.69 3.47 -5.27
N ALA A 60 -8.02 4.58 -5.92
CA ALA A 60 -7.93 5.89 -5.33
C ALA A 60 -9.30 6.56 -5.25
N ARG A 61 -9.52 7.33 -4.19
CA ARG A 61 -10.71 8.13 -3.99
C ARG A 61 -10.29 9.51 -3.51
N ARG A 62 -10.85 10.54 -4.13
CA ARG A 62 -10.59 11.92 -3.70
C ARG A 62 -11.69 12.38 -2.74
N GLU A 63 -11.28 13.02 -1.65
CA GLU A 63 -12.20 13.67 -0.73
C GLU A 63 -11.63 15.06 -0.42
N GLY A 64 -12.19 16.08 -1.05
CA GLY A 64 -11.64 17.43 -1.00
C GLY A 64 -10.25 17.46 -1.62
N THR A 65 -9.26 17.90 -0.86
CA THR A 65 -7.86 17.92 -1.29
C THR A 65 -7.11 16.62 -0.96
N TRP A 66 -7.78 15.68 -0.28
CA TRP A 66 -7.17 14.45 0.20
C TRP A 66 -7.39 13.29 -0.77
N MET A 67 -6.32 12.55 -1.03
CA MET A 67 -6.40 11.31 -1.80
C MET A 67 -6.29 10.13 -0.85
N HIS A 68 -7.28 9.22 -0.96
CA HIS A 68 -7.31 7.99 -0.16
C HIS A 68 -7.08 6.81 -1.09
N TYR A 69 -6.29 5.85 -0.62
CA TYR A 69 -6.01 4.63 -1.37
C TYR A 69 -6.41 3.40 -0.57
N LYS A 70 -6.86 2.39 -1.28
CA LYS A 70 -7.15 1.07 -0.70
C LYS A 70 -6.76 -0.01 -1.69
N LEU A 71 -6.61 -1.24 -1.22
CA LEU A 71 -6.37 -2.36 -2.12
C LEU A 71 -7.57 -2.54 -3.03
N SER A 72 -7.30 -2.82 -4.31
CA SER A 72 -8.36 -3.23 -5.25
C SER A 72 -8.87 -4.61 -4.88
N ASP A 73 -10.10 -4.92 -5.30
CA ASP A 73 -10.61 -6.28 -5.19
C ASP A 73 -9.69 -7.23 -5.97
N ALA A 74 -9.39 -8.36 -5.37
CA ALA A 74 -8.52 -9.34 -6.00
C ALA A 74 -9.16 -9.86 -7.31
N ARG A 75 -8.40 -9.80 -8.40
CA ARG A 75 -8.86 -10.24 -9.73
C ARG A 75 -8.62 -11.72 -9.97
N SER A 76 -7.89 -12.37 -9.08
CA SER A 76 -7.52 -13.77 -9.21
C SER A 76 -7.27 -14.38 -7.84
N LYS A 77 -7.19 -15.71 -7.81
CA LYS A 77 -6.80 -16.43 -6.60
C LYS A 77 -5.42 -16.04 -6.12
N LEU A 78 -4.50 -15.80 -7.05
CA LEU A 78 -3.15 -15.38 -6.72
C LEU A 78 -3.16 -14.04 -5.96
N GLU A 79 -3.89 -13.05 -6.48
CA GLU A 79 -3.97 -11.75 -5.83
C GLU A 79 -4.62 -11.85 -4.45
N LYS A 80 -5.67 -12.64 -4.34
CA LYS A 80 -6.34 -12.87 -3.06
C LYS A 80 -5.38 -13.47 -2.03
N CYS A 81 -4.63 -14.49 -2.44
CA CYS A 81 -3.64 -15.13 -1.57
C CYS A 81 -2.54 -14.16 -1.17
N LEU A 82 -2.05 -13.33 -2.10
CA LEU A 82 -1.03 -12.34 -1.80
C LEU A 82 -1.51 -11.30 -0.80
N GLN A 83 -2.71 -10.74 -1.00
CA GLN A 83 -3.26 -9.76 -0.09
C GLN A 83 -3.39 -10.32 1.33
N GLN A 84 -3.90 -11.53 1.44
CA GLN A 84 -4.05 -12.20 2.73
C GLN A 84 -2.70 -12.51 3.36
N CYS A 85 -1.76 -13.01 2.57
CA CYS A 85 -0.42 -13.35 3.04
C CYS A 85 0.32 -12.12 3.58
N PHE A 86 0.23 -10.99 2.88
CA PHE A 86 0.93 -9.78 3.32
C PHE A 86 0.45 -9.33 4.71
N GLY A 87 -0.87 -9.33 4.93
CA GLY A 87 -1.41 -8.94 6.21
C GLY A 87 -1.07 -9.89 7.35
N GLU A 88 -0.96 -11.19 7.04
CA GLU A 88 -0.70 -12.20 8.06
C GLU A 88 0.79 -12.44 8.28
N CYS A 89 1.56 -12.56 7.20
CA CYS A 89 2.95 -13.01 7.28
C CYS A 89 3.92 -11.88 7.57
N LEU A 90 3.61 -10.65 7.15
CA LEU A 90 4.52 -9.52 7.27
C LEU A 90 4.14 -8.54 8.38
N ALA A 91 3.02 -8.75 9.07
CA ALA A 91 2.58 -7.85 10.15
C ALA A 91 3.61 -7.74 11.27
N THR A 92 4.38 -8.79 11.50
CA THR A 92 5.39 -8.82 12.57
C THR A 92 6.81 -8.48 12.09
N HIS A 93 6.97 -8.21 10.79
CA HIS A 93 8.27 -7.79 10.25
C HIS A 93 8.68 -6.47 10.90
N THR A 94 9.94 -6.34 11.27
CA THR A 94 10.48 -5.17 12.00
C THR A 94 10.14 -3.86 11.31
N THR A 95 10.35 -3.79 9.99
CA THR A 95 10.05 -2.58 9.21
C THR A 95 8.55 -2.27 9.25
N VAL A 96 7.71 -3.27 9.07
CA VAL A 96 6.25 -3.10 9.06
C VAL A 96 5.73 -2.67 10.42
N LYS A 97 6.25 -3.25 11.50
CA LYS A 97 5.89 -2.84 12.86
C LYS A 97 6.22 -1.37 13.11
N ALA A 98 7.37 -0.92 12.66
CA ALA A 98 7.75 0.49 12.77
C ALA A 98 6.84 1.38 11.94
N ASP A 99 6.51 0.97 10.71
CA ASP A 99 5.58 1.68 9.83
C ASP A 99 4.20 1.81 10.48
N LEU A 100 3.68 0.72 11.03
CA LEU A 100 2.37 0.71 11.68
C LEU A 100 2.34 1.62 12.90
N LYS A 101 3.42 1.66 13.65
CA LYS A 101 3.53 2.54 14.81
C LYS A 101 3.47 4.01 14.39
N ARG A 102 4.20 4.39 13.34
CA ARG A 102 4.14 5.75 12.82
C ARG A 102 2.75 6.06 12.23
N LEU A 103 2.14 5.08 11.56
CA LEU A 103 0.81 5.24 11.00
C LEU A 103 -0.22 5.55 12.08
N SER A 104 -0.15 4.85 13.22
CA SER A 104 -1.08 5.06 14.32
C SER A 104 -0.97 6.44 14.94
N LYS A 105 0.18 7.09 14.79
CA LYS A 105 0.45 8.43 15.33
C LYS A 105 0.30 9.53 14.27
N ALA A 106 0.09 9.16 13.01
CA ALA A 106 0.00 10.13 11.92
C ALA A 106 -1.24 11.01 12.11
N ASN A 107 -1.04 12.32 11.97
CA ASN A 107 -2.09 13.30 12.17
C ASN A 107 -2.01 14.34 11.05
N CYS A 108 -2.68 14.06 9.95
CA CYS A 108 -2.72 14.95 8.79
C CYS A 108 -3.98 15.79 8.83
N LYS A 109 -3.82 17.05 8.51
CA LYS A 109 -4.96 17.98 8.46
C LYS A 109 -5.38 18.30 7.04
#